data_875a2ac99f0f8476d80a296c84b14130
#
_entry.id   875a2ac99f0f8476d80a296c84b14130
#
_cell.length_a   1.000
_cell.length_b   1.000
_cell.length_c   1.000
_cell.angle_alpha   90.00
_cell.angle_beta   90.00
_cell.angle_gamma   90.00
#
_symmetry.space_group_name_H-M   'P 1'
#
loop_
_entity.id
_entity.type
_entity.pdbx_description
1 polymer ?
#
loop_
_entity_poly.entity_id
_entity_poly.type
_entity_poly.pdbx_seq_one_letter_code
_entity_poly.pdbx_strand_id
1 'polypeptide(L)'
;MKSQLVKKLLAGSLATAMTISLMACGGSAPAANEAAETPADTTEVAAEAPAEDTAAAEPEEEESLYTVLTDEDGNVYDLGGMEIIVRDWWSGDPAEPTNDYEEAREEYRDWIQETYNFTIKEQAISDWGSAPADFTEYATTGGDENYIFVVRDDPATTNAMTQGLMYDLSTLDCLDFNEAKFQKNKLHEQYTKGSSIYAMYAGDSEPRTGVYFNKRLLTEAGIDPESLYELQANHEWTWDKFTELMDTVQRDIDNDGVIDVYGVTQNSGNMISAAVWSNGGEYVGQKDGKYVYRLEDPETVEGLTWAVETVLAKYTLPYPDGAEWDYYKEAYKSGMAAFMVDDAYCAGDFLSEMEDDFGFVAFPMGPQSSEYTNCWSNNPHVIPACYDADKAWKIAFAWNLYTDDVPGYEDYEGWKAGYYSKFRDTEAVDQTLEIMVNNGMITYDGIIPEMQRGSDFIWGLNANTVVSEAIDSVSEYWKGLVDAANG
;
A
#
# COMPACT_ATOMS: atom_id res chain seq x y z
N MET A 1 14.84 -31.84 -12.24
CA MET A 1 15.84 -32.12 -11.20
C MET A 1 15.75 -31.15 -10.02
N LYS A 2 15.32 -29.89 -10.21
CA LYS A 2 15.10 -28.92 -9.12
C LYS A 2 13.87 -29.23 -8.26
N SER A 3 12.74 -29.72 -8.85
CA SER A 3 11.50 -30.02 -8.13
C SER A 3 11.63 -31.11 -7.04
N GLN A 4 12.53 -32.03 -7.20
CA GLN A 4 12.77 -33.07 -6.18
C GLN A 4 13.58 -32.57 -4.97
N LEU A 5 14.27 -31.44 -5.09
CA LEU A 5 15.02 -30.84 -3.97
C LEU A 5 14.06 -30.10 -3.02
N VAL A 6 13.10 -29.38 -3.59
CA VAL A 6 12.07 -28.62 -2.82
C VAL A 6 11.19 -29.55 -1.98
N LYS A 7 10.73 -30.69 -2.56
CA LYS A 7 9.95 -31.69 -1.81
C LYS A 7 10.72 -32.35 -0.66
N LYS A 8 12.06 -32.40 -0.73
CA LYS A 8 12.90 -32.93 0.37
C LYS A 8 13.15 -31.91 1.48
N LEU A 9 13.11 -30.62 1.18
CA LEU A 9 13.24 -29.56 2.17
C LEU A 9 11.94 -29.38 2.98
N LEU A 10 10.78 -29.40 2.33
CA LEU A 10 9.47 -29.34 3.01
C LEU A 10 9.23 -30.52 3.96
N ALA A 11 9.68 -31.75 3.60
CA ALA A 11 9.58 -32.91 4.48
C ALA A 11 10.55 -32.84 5.68
N GLY A 12 11.64 -32.08 5.56
CA GLY A 12 12.64 -31.89 6.61
C GLY A 12 12.22 -30.87 7.68
N SER A 13 11.54 -29.81 7.29
CA SER A 13 11.12 -28.73 8.21
C SER A 13 9.94 -29.14 9.12
N LEU A 14 9.01 -29.98 8.63
CA LEU A 14 7.91 -30.47 9.45
C LEU A 14 8.37 -31.44 10.56
N ALA A 15 9.48 -32.15 10.36
CA ALA A 15 10.01 -33.11 11.35
C ALA A 15 10.79 -32.43 12.48
N THR A 16 11.29 -31.22 12.27
CA THR A 16 12.11 -30.49 13.26
C THR A 16 11.24 -29.67 14.22
N ALA A 17 10.04 -29.25 13.80
CA ALA A 17 9.11 -28.49 14.64
C ALA A 17 8.43 -29.31 15.75
N MET A 18 8.38 -30.64 15.65
CA MET A 18 7.74 -31.53 16.65
C MET A 18 8.66 -31.98 17.80
N THR A 19 9.96 -31.65 17.79
CA THR A 19 10.91 -32.13 18.81
C THR A 19 11.32 -31.10 19.86
N ILE A 20 10.83 -29.87 19.80
CA ILE A 20 11.24 -28.79 20.74
C ILE A 20 10.24 -28.54 21.89
N SER A 21 9.07 -29.22 21.93
CA SER A 21 8.03 -28.94 22.93
C SER A 21 8.05 -29.82 24.20
N LEU A 22 9.13 -30.55 24.47
CA LEU A 22 9.16 -31.45 25.66
C LEU A 22 10.48 -31.38 26.42
N MET A 23 10.90 -30.18 26.90
CA MET A 23 11.89 -30.08 27.98
C MET A 23 11.78 -28.73 28.72
N ALA A 24 10.91 -28.70 29.70
CA ALA A 24 11.06 -27.85 30.88
C ALA A 24 10.22 -28.36 32.04
N CYS A 25 10.83 -29.07 32.98
CA CYS A 25 10.64 -28.93 34.42
C CYS A 25 11.52 -29.90 35.19
N GLY A 26 12.45 -29.40 35.83
CA GLY A 26 13.09 -29.41 37.13
C GLY A 26 13.37 -30.70 37.88
N GLY A 27 14.65 -30.81 38.34
CA GLY A 27 14.98 -31.16 39.72
C GLY A 27 15.69 -32.47 40.01
N SER A 28 17.03 -32.38 40.23
CA SER A 28 17.85 -33.10 41.23
C SER A 28 18.10 -34.60 41.12
N ALA A 29 19.39 -34.91 40.89
CA ALA A 29 20.08 -36.20 41.08
C ALA A 29 20.10 -36.64 42.61
N PRO A 30 20.62 -37.87 43.05
CA PRO A 30 21.70 -38.65 42.46
C PRO A 30 21.65 -40.19 42.56
N ALA A 31 22.53 -40.82 41.82
CA ALA A 31 23.39 -42.01 42.12
C ALA A 31 22.90 -43.44 42.05
N ALA A 32 23.62 -44.17 41.23
CA ALA A 32 24.30 -45.46 41.43
C ALA A 32 23.63 -46.81 41.02
N ASN A 33 24.36 -47.44 40.14
CA ASN A 33 24.84 -48.82 40.11
C ASN A 33 24.00 -49.94 39.46
N GLU A 34 24.65 -50.44 38.43
CA GLU A 34 25.08 -51.83 38.13
C GLU A 34 24.11 -52.91 37.61
N ALA A 35 24.58 -53.41 36.49
CA ALA A 35 24.83 -54.82 36.12
C ALA A 35 23.79 -55.58 35.30
N ALA A 36 24.23 -55.87 34.07
CA ALA A 36 24.41 -57.17 33.40
C ALA A 36 23.19 -58.09 33.24
N GLU A 37 22.91 -58.55 32.06
CA GLU A 37 23.24 -59.80 31.39
C GLU A 37 22.31 -60.10 30.20
N THR A 38 22.91 -60.41 29.08
CA THR A 38 22.40 -61.23 27.95
C THR A 38 22.48 -62.70 28.34
N PRO A 39 22.01 -63.76 27.58
CA PRO A 39 21.56 -63.85 26.18
C PRO A 39 20.45 -64.87 25.89
N ALA A 40 20.20 -65.16 24.62
CA ALA A 40 19.86 -66.41 23.90
C ALA A 40 18.62 -66.26 23.00
N ASP A 41 18.77 -66.27 21.73
CA ASP A 41 18.90 -67.38 20.74
C ASP A 41 17.60 -68.17 20.54
N THR A 42 17.06 -68.15 19.34
CA THR A 42 16.75 -69.30 18.50
C THR A 42 15.93 -68.95 17.22
N THR A 43 16.56 -69.31 16.10
CA THR A 43 16.12 -70.13 14.92
C THR A 43 15.05 -69.56 13.96
N GLU A 44 15.57 -69.48 12.72
CA GLU A 44 14.97 -69.61 11.41
C GLU A 44 13.71 -70.39 11.24
N VAL A 45 12.80 -69.94 10.39
CA VAL A 45 12.19 -70.73 9.31
C VAL A 45 11.92 -69.85 8.11
N ALA A 46 12.53 -70.21 6.97
CA ALA A 46 12.25 -69.60 5.66
C ALA A 46 10.90 -70.13 5.12
N ALA A 47 10.15 -69.21 4.50
CA ALA A 47 9.08 -69.53 3.56
C ALA A 47 9.15 -68.63 2.34
N GLU A 48 9.33 -69.25 1.20
CA GLU A 48 9.25 -68.67 -0.13
C GLU A 48 7.87 -68.05 -0.36
N ALA A 49 7.81 -66.80 -0.88
CA ALA A 49 6.62 -66.21 -1.46
C ALA A 49 6.80 -66.04 -2.96
N PRO A 50 5.72 -66.17 -3.75
CA PRO A 50 5.81 -66.12 -5.22
C PRO A 50 6.01 -64.70 -5.71
N ALA A 51 6.73 -64.55 -6.81
CA ALA A 51 6.93 -63.30 -7.53
C ALA A 51 5.60 -62.78 -8.08
N GLU A 52 5.11 -61.69 -7.56
CA GLU A 52 4.09 -60.88 -8.20
C GLU A 52 4.75 -59.89 -9.15
N ASP A 53 4.21 -59.90 -10.37
CA ASP A 53 4.52 -59.07 -11.49
C ASP A 53 4.20 -57.62 -11.12
N THR A 54 5.22 -56.80 -10.83
CA THR A 54 5.07 -55.38 -10.64
C THR A 54 4.94 -54.73 -12.02
N ALA A 55 3.68 -54.55 -12.45
CA ALA A 55 3.38 -53.56 -13.48
C ALA A 55 3.97 -52.23 -13.04
N ALA A 56 4.83 -51.66 -13.87
CA ALA A 56 5.35 -50.33 -13.67
C ALA A 56 4.15 -49.36 -13.61
N ALA A 57 3.95 -48.72 -12.48
CA ALA A 57 3.03 -47.60 -12.38
C ALA A 57 3.52 -46.51 -13.36
N GLU A 58 2.66 -46.12 -14.30
CA GLU A 58 2.87 -44.92 -15.09
C GLU A 58 3.13 -43.76 -14.09
N PRO A 59 4.08 -42.87 -14.40
CA PRO A 59 4.27 -41.70 -13.54
C PRO A 59 2.95 -40.93 -13.52
N GLU A 60 2.36 -40.77 -12.34
CA GLU A 60 1.31 -39.77 -12.14
C GLU A 60 1.86 -38.44 -12.67
N GLU A 61 1.25 -37.90 -13.73
CA GLU A 61 1.49 -36.54 -14.18
C GLU A 61 1.18 -35.66 -12.96
N GLU A 62 2.20 -35.05 -12.37
CA GLU A 62 2.01 -34.01 -11.36
C GLU A 62 1.19 -32.91 -12.03
N GLU A 63 -0.06 -32.70 -11.58
CA GLU A 63 -0.89 -31.60 -12.06
C GLU A 63 -0.07 -30.30 -11.90
N SER A 64 0.15 -29.61 -13.01
CA SER A 64 0.84 -28.31 -12.98
C SER A 64 0.07 -27.36 -12.08
N LEU A 65 0.74 -26.70 -11.18
CA LEU A 65 0.16 -25.66 -10.34
C LEU A 65 -0.34 -24.47 -11.20
N TYR A 66 0.18 -24.33 -12.40
CA TYR A 66 -0.09 -23.22 -13.31
C TYR A 66 -0.95 -23.64 -14.49
N THR A 67 -1.95 -22.81 -14.82
CA THR A 67 -2.86 -23.04 -15.95
C THR A 67 -2.36 -22.28 -17.19
N VAL A 68 -2.17 -23.00 -18.29
CA VAL A 68 -1.79 -22.39 -19.57
C VAL A 68 -3.03 -21.80 -20.24
N LEU A 69 -2.98 -20.51 -20.58
CA LEU A 69 -4.01 -19.81 -21.35
C LEU A 69 -3.79 -20.00 -22.84
N THR A 70 -4.89 -20.16 -23.56
CA THR A 70 -4.89 -20.37 -25.02
C THR A 70 -5.89 -19.45 -25.70
N ASP A 71 -5.67 -19.18 -27.00
CA ASP A 71 -6.62 -18.50 -27.85
C ASP A 71 -7.85 -19.38 -28.15
N GLU A 72 -8.81 -18.86 -28.92
CA GLU A 72 -10.03 -19.55 -29.31
C GLU A 72 -9.77 -20.81 -30.14
N ASP A 73 -8.63 -20.90 -30.83
CA ASP A 73 -8.19 -22.05 -31.61
C ASP A 73 -7.41 -23.09 -30.80
N GLY A 74 -7.15 -22.83 -29.51
CA GLY A 74 -6.41 -23.68 -28.57
C GLY A 74 -4.89 -23.55 -28.69
N ASN A 75 -4.37 -22.51 -29.33
CA ASN A 75 -2.93 -22.23 -29.36
C ASN A 75 -2.53 -21.42 -28.12
N VAL A 76 -1.39 -21.75 -27.54
CA VAL A 76 -0.80 -20.93 -26.47
C VAL A 76 -0.44 -19.55 -27.03
N TYR A 77 -0.78 -18.52 -26.27
CA TYR A 77 -0.41 -17.14 -26.64
C TYR A 77 1.11 -17.01 -26.77
N ASP A 78 1.57 -16.30 -27.79
CA ASP A 78 3.00 -16.01 -28.01
C ASP A 78 3.18 -14.50 -28.26
N LEU A 79 3.85 -13.82 -27.33
CA LEU A 79 4.07 -12.38 -27.41
C LEU A 79 5.30 -12.02 -28.28
N GLY A 80 5.97 -13.03 -28.88
CA GLY A 80 7.03 -12.81 -29.87
C GLY A 80 8.35 -12.30 -29.30
N GLY A 81 8.65 -12.58 -28.06
CA GLY A 81 9.85 -12.10 -27.37
C GLY A 81 9.77 -10.61 -27.00
N MET A 82 8.55 -10.09 -26.76
CA MET A 82 8.35 -8.69 -26.40
C MET A 82 9.03 -8.37 -25.06
N GLU A 83 9.85 -7.32 -25.05
CA GLU A 83 10.42 -6.77 -23.81
C GLU A 83 9.53 -5.62 -23.33
N ILE A 84 8.93 -5.76 -22.14
CA ILE A 84 8.00 -4.78 -21.56
C ILE A 84 8.66 -4.14 -20.36
N ILE A 85 8.52 -2.82 -20.23
CA ILE A 85 9.04 -2.06 -19.08
C ILE A 85 7.88 -1.31 -18.43
N VAL A 86 7.65 -1.61 -17.14
CA VAL A 86 6.84 -0.76 -16.27
C VAL A 86 7.74 0.39 -15.82
N ARG A 87 7.49 1.57 -16.35
CA ARG A 87 8.30 2.75 -16.14
C ARG A 87 7.81 3.54 -14.94
N ASP A 88 8.54 3.47 -13.85
CA ASP A 88 8.24 4.15 -12.58
C ASP A 88 9.36 5.12 -12.16
N TRP A 89 9.42 5.48 -10.85
CA TRP A 89 10.44 6.37 -10.27
C TRP A 89 11.06 5.84 -8.98
N TRP A 90 10.77 4.58 -8.58
CA TRP A 90 11.27 4.02 -7.31
C TRP A 90 11.93 2.64 -7.43
N SER A 91 11.70 1.90 -8.51
CA SER A 91 12.23 0.55 -8.66
C SER A 91 13.75 0.54 -8.71
N GLY A 92 14.34 -0.37 -7.92
CA GLY A 92 15.75 -0.66 -7.89
C GLY A 92 16.10 -1.94 -8.65
N ASP A 93 17.36 -2.36 -8.53
CA ASP A 93 17.76 -3.68 -9.00
C ASP A 93 17.01 -4.78 -8.23
N PRO A 94 16.59 -5.88 -8.90
CA PRO A 94 15.94 -6.99 -8.24
C PRO A 94 16.79 -7.53 -7.08
N ALA A 95 16.14 -7.72 -5.92
CA ALA A 95 16.78 -8.33 -4.76
C ALA A 95 16.58 -9.86 -4.79
N GLU A 96 17.49 -10.61 -4.17
CA GLU A 96 17.31 -12.05 -3.99
C GLU A 96 16.11 -12.30 -3.07
N PRO A 97 15.29 -13.33 -3.35
CA PRO A 97 14.15 -13.70 -2.51
C PRO A 97 14.58 -13.97 -1.06
N THR A 98 13.77 -13.53 -0.12
CA THR A 98 14.03 -13.67 1.32
C THR A 98 13.10 -14.64 2.03
N ASN A 99 12.06 -15.10 1.35
CA ASN A 99 11.05 -16.03 1.89
C ASN A 99 10.42 -16.88 0.77
N ASP A 100 9.69 -17.94 1.18
CA ASP A 100 9.08 -18.91 0.27
C ASP A 100 8.06 -18.27 -0.72
N TYR A 101 7.37 -17.20 -0.32
CA TYR A 101 6.46 -16.49 -1.21
C TYR A 101 7.22 -15.74 -2.32
N GLU A 102 8.31 -15.07 -1.98
CA GLU A 102 9.12 -14.35 -2.98
C GLU A 102 9.77 -15.34 -3.96
N GLU A 103 10.23 -16.50 -3.47
CA GLU A 103 10.71 -17.58 -4.34
C GLU A 103 9.60 -18.09 -5.28
N ALA A 104 8.41 -18.37 -4.76
CA ALA A 104 7.28 -18.82 -5.56
C ALA A 104 6.82 -17.76 -6.58
N ARG A 105 6.87 -16.48 -6.21
CA ARG A 105 6.56 -15.36 -7.11
C ARG A 105 7.56 -15.27 -8.26
N GLU A 106 8.84 -15.42 -8.00
CA GLU A 106 9.86 -15.47 -9.07
C GLU A 106 9.65 -16.68 -9.97
N GLU A 107 9.42 -17.88 -9.41
CA GLU A 107 9.14 -19.09 -10.19
C GLU A 107 7.90 -18.92 -11.08
N TYR A 108 6.84 -18.31 -10.56
CA TYR A 108 5.62 -18.02 -11.35
C TYR A 108 5.89 -17.00 -12.45
N ARG A 109 6.60 -15.91 -12.15
CA ARG A 109 6.95 -14.87 -13.12
C ARG A 109 7.89 -15.39 -14.21
N ASP A 110 8.84 -16.24 -13.88
CA ASP A 110 9.68 -16.91 -14.87
C ASP A 110 8.84 -17.83 -15.76
N TRP A 111 7.93 -18.60 -15.16
CA TRP A 111 7.05 -19.50 -15.90
C TRP A 111 6.15 -18.77 -16.90
N ILE A 112 5.50 -17.67 -16.54
CA ILE A 112 4.67 -16.90 -17.49
C ILE A 112 5.50 -16.31 -18.62
N GLN A 113 6.69 -15.80 -18.32
CA GLN A 113 7.59 -15.21 -19.31
C GLN A 113 8.10 -16.25 -20.30
N GLU A 114 8.46 -17.44 -19.84
CA GLU A 114 8.87 -18.55 -20.69
C GLU A 114 7.69 -19.10 -21.52
N THR A 115 6.53 -19.29 -20.89
CA THR A 115 5.34 -19.89 -21.51
C THR A 115 4.78 -19.01 -22.64
N TYR A 116 4.71 -17.70 -22.43
CA TYR A 116 4.11 -16.76 -23.37
C TYR A 116 5.13 -15.93 -24.15
N ASN A 117 6.42 -16.25 -24.04
CA ASN A 117 7.52 -15.66 -24.80
C ASN A 117 7.56 -14.13 -24.70
N PHE A 118 7.74 -13.58 -23.50
CA PHE A 118 7.96 -12.16 -23.24
C PHE A 118 8.89 -11.96 -22.03
N THR A 119 9.30 -10.71 -21.80
CA THR A 119 9.89 -10.28 -20.53
C THR A 119 9.20 -9.03 -20.04
N ILE A 120 9.03 -8.90 -18.72
CA ILE A 120 8.49 -7.71 -18.08
C ILE A 120 9.31 -7.36 -16.83
N LYS A 121 9.60 -6.09 -16.67
CA LYS A 121 10.33 -5.58 -15.49
C LYS A 121 9.88 -4.18 -15.12
N GLU A 122 9.97 -3.85 -13.85
CA GLU A 122 9.83 -2.51 -13.32
C GLU A 122 11.17 -1.79 -13.41
N GLN A 123 11.17 -0.51 -13.80
CA GLN A 123 12.39 0.27 -13.93
C GLN A 123 12.16 1.76 -13.68
N ALA A 124 12.95 2.32 -12.75
CA ALA A 124 12.96 3.76 -12.47
C ALA A 124 13.62 4.53 -13.62
N ILE A 125 12.82 5.02 -14.57
CA ILE A 125 13.26 5.83 -15.71
C ILE A 125 12.79 7.27 -15.57
N SER A 126 11.57 7.49 -15.09
CA SER A 126 11.04 8.81 -14.75
C SER A 126 11.48 9.23 -13.34
N ASP A 127 11.25 10.48 -12.97
CA ASP A 127 11.17 10.90 -11.57
C ASP A 127 9.72 11.27 -11.20
N TRP A 128 9.43 11.38 -9.91
CA TRP A 128 8.08 11.69 -9.42
C TRP A 128 7.49 12.97 -10.02
N GLY A 129 8.33 13.99 -10.23
CA GLY A 129 7.89 15.28 -10.78
C GLY A 129 7.63 15.23 -12.27
N SER A 130 8.45 14.49 -13.03
CA SER A 130 8.40 14.45 -14.49
C SER A 130 7.47 13.39 -15.08
N ALA A 131 7.10 12.35 -14.32
CA ALA A 131 6.38 11.19 -14.85
C ALA A 131 5.13 11.51 -15.69
N PRO A 132 4.22 12.45 -15.33
CA PRO A 132 3.09 12.80 -16.17
C PRO A 132 3.48 13.49 -17.49
N ALA A 133 4.55 14.31 -17.47
CA ALA A 133 5.06 14.98 -18.66
C ALA A 133 5.75 13.99 -19.60
N ASP A 134 6.56 13.08 -19.07
CA ASP A 134 7.24 12.03 -19.81
C ASP A 134 6.23 11.11 -20.52
N PHE A 135 5.14 10.76 -19.82
CA PHE A 135 4.04 10.02 -20.43
C PHE A 135 3.41 10.79 -21.59
N THR A 136 3.06 12.07 -21.38
CA THR A 136 2.43 12.91 -22.38
C THR A 136 3.32 13.08 -23.62
N GLU A 137 4.62 13.28 -23.42
CA GLU A 137 5.60 13.37 -24.51
C GLU A 137 5.64 12.07 -25.31
N TYR A 138 5.80 10.92 -24.63
CA TYR A 138 5.88 9.62 -25.29
C TYR A 138 4.58 9.26 -26.02
N ALA A 139 3.42 9.46 -25.38
CA ALA A 139 2.13 9.15 -26.00
C ALA A 139 1.83 10.02 -27.24
N THR A 140 2.43 11.22 -27.32
CA THR A 140 2.30 12.15 -28.44
C THR A 140 3.28 11.83 -29.58
N THR A 141 4.53 11.50 -29.24
CA THR A 141 5.61 11.31 -30.24
C THR A 141 5.75 9.87 -30.71
N GLY A 142 5.32 8.91 -29.87
CA GLY A 142 5.55 7.48 -30.07
C GLY A 142 6.99 7.07 -29.79
N GLY A 143 7.23 5.77 -29.87
CA GLY A 143 8.53 5.13 -29.69
C GLY A 143 8.45 3.65 -29.99
N ASP A 144 9.61 3.00 -30.09
CA ASP A 144 9.72 1.56 -30.37
C ASP A 144 9.59 0.71 -29.09
N GLU A 145 9.73 1.34 -27.93
CA GLU A 145 9.68 0.68 -26.63
C GLU A 145 8.27 0.19 -26.28
N ASN A 146 8.18 -0.80 -25.40
CA ASN A 146 6.91 -1.33 -24.91
C ASN A 146 6.73 -0.91 -23.44
N TYR A 147 6.36 0.35 -23.22
CA TYR A 147 6.17 0.90 -21.90
C TYR A 147 4.73 0.73 -21.39
N ILE A 148 4.64 0.43 -20.09
CA ILE A 148 3.53 0.81 -19.23
C ILE A 148 4.06 1.97 -18.38
N PHE A 149 3.39 3.09 -18.36
CA PHE A 149 3.79 4.21 -17.53
C PHE A 149 3.07 4.17 -16.19
N VAL A 150 3.84 4.31 -15.13
CA VAL A 150 3.29 4.70 -13.85
C VAL A 150 3.26 6.22 -13.80
N VAL A 151 2.10 6.77 -13.54
CA VAL A 151 1.90 8.21 -13.41
C VAL A 151 1.28 8.52 -12.05
N ARG A 152 1.31 9.77 -11.64
CA ARG A 152 0.67 10.21 -10.40
C ARG A 152 -0.65 10.91 -10.69
N ASP A 153 -1.47 11.01 -9.67
CA ASP A 153 -2.69 11.83 -9.67
C ASP A 153 -2.30 13.31 -9.79
N ASP A 154 -2.51 13.88 -10.98
CA ASP A 154 -2.02 15.20 -11.37
C ASP A 154 -2.85 15.74 -12.53
N PRO A 155 -3.08 17.09 -12.62
CA PRO A 155 -3.78 17.68 -13.75
C PRO A 155 -3.18 17.36 -15.11
N ALA A 156 -1.86 17.17 -15.23
CA ALA A 156 -1.25 16.75 -16.49
C ALA A 156 -1.67 15.35 -16.90
N THR A 157 -1.78 14.42 -15.94
CA THR A 157 -2.31 13.06 -16.15
C THR A 157 -3.75 13.11 -16.64
N THR A 158 -4.59 13.90 -15.96
CA THR A 158 -6.00 14.06 -16.33
C THR A 158 -6.17 14.75 -17.70
N ASN A 159 -5.34 15.72 -18.00
CA ASN A 159 -5.31 16.37 -19.31
C ASN A 159 -4.91 15.37 -20.41
N ALA A 160 -3.92 14.52 -20.17
CA ALA A 160 -3.54 13.46 -21.11
C ALA A 160 -4.69 12.48 -21.36
N MET A 161 -5.42 12.08 -20.31
CA MET A 161 -6.63 11.25 -20.44
C MET A 161 -7.69 11.93 -21.31
N THR A 162 -8.02 13.20 -21.04
CA THR A 162 -9.06 13.93 -21.77
C THR A 162 -8.67 14.23 -23.22
N GLN A 163 -7.38 14.31 -23.53
CA GLN A 163 -6.84 14.47 -24.87
C GLN A 163 -6.75 13.15 -25.66
N GLY A 164 -7.12 12.03 -25.03
CA GLY A 164 -7.10 10.72 -25.68
C GLY A 164 -5.68 10.14 -25.85
N LEU A 165 -4.74 10.51 -24.96
CA LEU A 165 -3.38 9.98 -24.97
C LEU A 165 -3.23 8.66 -24.20
N MET A 166 -4.23 8.29 -23.39
CA MET A 166 -4.30 6.98 -22.70
C MET A 166 -5.14 6.00 -23.50
N TYR A 167 -4.67 4.75 -23.56
CA TYR A 167 -5.40 3.68 -24.22
C TYR A 167 -6.68 3.34 -23.44
N ASP A 168 -7.78 3.06 -24.16
CA ASP A 168 -9.02 2.60 -23.55
C ASP A 168 -8.91 1.11 -23.20
N LEU A 169 -8.58 0.83 -21.94
CA LEU A 169 -8.36 -0.52 -21.41
C LEU A 169 -9.63 -1.37 -21.41
N SER A 170 -10.83 -0.76 -21.44
CA SER A 170 -12.11 -1.49 -21.52
C SER A 170 -12.30 -2.23 -22.85
N THR A 171 -11.46 -1.93 -23.85
CA THR A 171 -11.46 -2.60 -25.16
C THR A 171 -10.57 -3.85 -25.20
N LEU A 172 -9.82 -4.13 -24.15
CA LEU A 172 -8.86 -5.23 -24.05
C LEU A 172 -9.50 -6.39 -23.27
N ASP A 173 -9.86 -7.45 -23.96
CA ASP A 173 -10.56 -8.62 -23.41
C ASP A 173 -9.70 -9.48 -22.48
N CYS A 174 -8.40 -9.21 -22.42
CA CYS A 174 -7.47 -9.82 -21.46
C CYS A 174 -7.53 -9.17 -20.04
N LEU A 175 -8.33 -8.11 -19.83
CA LEU A 175 -8.50 -7.43 -18.54
C LEU A 175 -9.96 -7.55 -18.09
N ASP A 176 -10.19 -8.25 -16.98
CA ASP A 176 -11.49 -8.25 -16.30
C ASP A 176 -11.41 -7.42 -15.01
N PHE A 177 -11.87 -6.17 -15.06
CA PHE A 177 -11.86 -5.28 -13.91
C PHE A 177 -12.78 -5.70 -12.76
N ASN A 178 -13.53 -6.81 -12.87
CA ASN A 178 -14.24 -7.44 -11.77
C ASN A 178 -13.38 -8.42 -10.95
N GLU A 179 -12.17 -8.74 -11.42
CA GLU A 179 -11.25 -9.57 -10.65
C GLU A 179 -10.86 -8.92 -9.31
N ALA A 180 -10.61 -9.78 -8.31
CA ALA A 180 -10.32 -9.34 -6.94
C ALA A 180 -9.18 -8.33 -6.86
N LYS A 181 -8.10 -8.53 -7.63
CA LYS A 181 -6.94 -7.63 -7.66
C LYS A 181 -7.26 -6.19 -8.06
N PHE A 182 -8.29 -5.96 -8.88
CA PHE A 182 -8.76 -4.62 -9.24
C PHE A 182 -9.79 -4.10 -8.25
N GLN A 183 -10.60 -4.98 -7.66
CA GLN A 183 -11.65 -4.59 -6.73
C GLN A 183 -11.11 -4.20 -5.34
N LYS A 184 -9.93 -4.67 -4.96
CA LYS A 184 -9.25 -4.32 -3.71
C LYS A 184 -8.90 -2.82 -3.60
N ASN A 185 -8.65 -2.15 -4.73
CA ASN A 185 -8.22 -0.75 -4.77
C ASN A 185 -9.17 0.18 -5.55
N LYS A 186 -9.94 -0.35 -6.52
CA LYS A 186 -10.91 0.38 -7.35
C LYS A 186 -10.35 1.59 -8.12
N LEU A 187 -9.04 1.68 -8.33
CA LEU A 187 -8.45 2.80 -9.06
C LEU A 187 -9.03 2.98 -10.46
N HIS A 188 -9.38 1.89 -11.13
CA HIS A 188 -10.02 1.91 -12.44
C HIS A 188 -11.36 2.68 -12.44
N GLU A 189 -12.12 2.67 -11.32
CA GLU A 189 -13.36 3.46 -11.19
C GLU A 189 -13.06 4.96 -11.22
N GLN A 190 -11.97 5.40 -10.59
CA GLN A 190 -11.50 6.79 -10.61
C GLN A 190 -11.18 7.26 -12.03
N TYR A 191 -10.52 6.43 -12.83
CA TYR A 191 -10.10 6.73 -14.21
C TYR A 191 -11.09 6.24 -15.26
N THR A 192 -12.37 6.16 -14.92
CA THR A 192 -13.45 5.77 -15.86
C THR A 192 -14.22 6.99 -16.36
N LYS A 193 -14.39 7.07 -17.69
CA LYS A 193 -15.23 8.09 -18.33
C LYS A 193 -16.25 7.41 -19.26
N GLY A 194 -17.51 7.45 -18.86
CA GLY A 194 -18.57 6.71 -19.55
C GLY A 194 -18.38 5.20 -19.42
N SER A 195 -18.07 4.51 -20.51
CA SER A 195 -17.75 3.07 -20.51
C SER A 195 -16.25 2.79 -20.66
N SER A 196 -15.43 3.80 -20.85
CA SER A 196 -13.99 3.67 -21.10
C SER A 196 -13.18 3.76 -19.81
N ILE A 197 -12.20 2.87 -19.65
CA ILE A 197 -11.30 2.78 -18.51
C ILE A 197 -9.89 3.11 -18.99
N TYR A 198 -9.19 4.04 -18.32
CA TYR A 198 -7.92 4.58 -18.80
C TYR A 198 -6.72 4.28 -17.92
N ALA A 199 -6.92 3.74 -16.72
CA ALA A 199 -5.83 3.35 -15.85
C ALA A 199 -6.17 2.07 -15.09
N MET A 200 -5.13 1.37 -14.66
CA MET A 200 -5.21 0.12 -13.89
C MET A 200 -4.23 0.16 -12.72
N TYR A 201 -4.52 -0.60 -11.70
CA TYR A 201 -3.66 -0.91 -10.57
C TYR A 201 -4.13 -2.24 -9.99
N ALA A 202 -3.22 -3.14 -9.65
CA ALA A 202 -3.54 -4.46 -9.14
C ALA A 202 -3.07 -4.64 -7.69
N GLY A 203 -3.86 -5.36 -6.91
CA GLY A 203 -3.56 -5.66 -5.52
C GLY A 203 -4.13 -4.67 -4.51
N ASP A 204 -3.66 -4.77 -3.28
CA ASP A 204 -4.12 -3.95 -2.17
C ASP A 204 -3.66 -2.50 -2.32
N SER A 205 -4.49 -1.56 -1.87
CA SER A 205 -4.12 -0.14 -1.86
C SER A 205 -3.02 0.15 -0.85
N GLU A 206 -2.12 1.06 -1.20
CA GLU A 206 -1.09 1.50 -0.27
C GLU A 206 -1.72 2.28 0.89
N PRO A 207 -1.47 1.89 2.16
CA PRO A 207 -1.92 2.67 3.31
C PRO A 207 -1.18 4.01 3.34
N ARG A 208 -1.91 5.11 3.52
CA ARG A 208 -1.36 6.46 3.45
C ARG A 208 -1.36 7.14 4.82
N THR A 209 -2.13 8.18 4.99
CA THR A 209 -2.00 9.11 6.12
C THR A 209 -2.52 8.52 7.42
N GLY A 210 -1.64 8.47 8.41
CA GLY A 210 -1.95 8.11 9.79
C GLY A 210 -1.23 9.02 10.79
N VAL A 211 -1.18 8.60 12.04
CA VAL A 211 -0.57 9.36 13.14
C VAL A 211 0.53 8.53 13.78
N TYR A 212 1.76 8.96 13.62
CA TYR A 212 2.90 8.47 14.39
C TYR A 212 2.89 9.07 15.79
N PHE A 213 3.27 8.29 16.79
CA PHE A 213 3.39 8.76 18.17
C PHE A 213 4.71 8.36 18.79
N ASN A 214 5.34 9.30 19.51
CA ASN A 214 6.59 9.10 20.23
C ASN A 214 6.31 8.50 21.61
N LYS A 215 6.67 7.22 21.82
CA LYS A 215 6.37 6.47 23.05
C LYS A 215 7.02 7.08 24.29
N ARG A 216 8.24 7.63 24.16
CA ARG A 216 8.91 8.30 25.29
C ARG A 216 8.15 9.55 25.73
N LEU A 217 7.78 10.43 24.79
CA LEU A 217 7.09 11.68 25.10
C LEU A 217 5.69 11.45 25.69
N LEU A 218 4.97 10.43 25.23
CA LEU A 218 3.70 10.01 25.81
C LEU A 218 3.89 9.52 27.26
N THR A 219 4.88 8.65 27.48
CA THR A 219 5.18 8.12 28.82
C THR A 219 5.57 9.23 29.79
N GLU A 220 6.39 10.20 29.37
CA GLU A 220 6.75 11.37 30.18
C GLU A 220 5.54 12.26 30.51
N ALA A 221 4.53 12.29 29.67
CA ALA A 221 3.26 12.97 29.90
C ALA A 221 2.27 12.15 30.76
N GLY A 222 2.64 10.92 31.13
CA GLY A 222 1.81 10.02 31.93
C GLY A 222 0.78 9.24 31.14
N ILE A 223 0.95 9.16 29.83
CA ILE A 223 0.09 8.41 28.90
C ILE A 223 0.78 7.06 28.61
N ASP A 224 0.03 5.96 28.72
CA ASP A 224 0.50 4.65 28.25
C ASP A 224 0.45 4.63 26.71
N PRO A 225 1.59 4.52 26.00
CA PRO A 225 1.61 4.53 24.54
C PRO A 225 0.80 3.41 23.91
N GLU A 226 0.75 2.23 24.52
CA GLU A 226 0.01 1.08 23.98
C GLU A 226 -1.51 1.30 24.02
N SER A 227 -1.99 2.21 24.90
CA SER A 227 -3.41 2.58 24.96
C SER A 227 -3.95 3.17 23.65
N LEU A 228 -3.09 3.69 22.76
CA LEU A 228 -3.53 4.22 21.48
C LEU A 228 -4.07 3.12 20.55
N TYR A 229 -3.45 1.95 20.55
CA TYR A 229 -3.95 0.79 19.82
C TYR A 229 -5.27 0.27 20.40
N GLU A 230 -5.43 0.29 21.74
CA GLU A 230 -6.70 -0.05 22.39
C GLU A 230 -7.82 0.94 22.03
N LEU A 231 -7.53 2.24 22.05
CA LEU A 231 -8.48 3.28 21.62
C LEU A 231 -8.90 3.07 20.15
N GLN A 232 -7.94 2.76 19.28
CA GLN A 232 -8.22 2.45 17.87
C GLN A 232 -9.12 1.21 17.73
N ALA A 233 -8.76 0.10 18.39
CA ALA A 233 -9.51 -1.15 18.32
C ALA A 233 -10.95 -1.01 18.83
N ASN A 234 -11.18 -0.11 19.80
CA ASN A 234 -12.49 0.15 20.40
C ASN A 234 -13.29 1.26 19.67
N HIS A 235 -12.80 1.83 18.57
CA HIS A 235 -13.39 3.00 17.89
C HIS A 235 -13.53 4.23 18.81
N GLU A 236 -12.60 4.38 19.77
CA GLU A 236 -12.53 5.52 20.68
C GLU A 236 -11.41 6.51 20.28
N TRP A 237 -10.62 6.19 19.25
CA TRP A 237 -9.61 7.06 18.68
C TRP A 237 -10.27 8.09 17.76
N THR A 238 -10.67 9.24 18.34
CA THR A 238 -11.45 10.31 17.71
C THR A 238 -10.69 11.63 17.73
N TRP A 239 -11.15 12.64 16.99
CA TRP A 239 -10.60 14.00 17.05
C TRP A 239 -10.58 14.56 18.49
N ASP A 240 -11.65 14.32 19.26
CA ASP A 240 -11.70 14.78 20.67
C ASP A 240 -10.62 14.11 21.50
N LYS A 241 -10.41 12.80 21.31
CA LYS A 241 -9.36 12.06 22.03
C LYS A 241 -7.98 12.50 21.58
N PHE A 242 -7.74 12.70 20.31
CA PHE A 242 -6.46 13.20 19.80
C PHE A 242 -6.17 14.62 20.33
N THR A 243 -7.18 15.47 20.35
CA THR A 243 -7.06 16.83 20.93
C THR A 243 -6.71 16.77 22.42
N GLU A 244 -7.38 15.92 23.21
CA GLU A 244 -7.07 15.68 24.65
C GLU A 244 -5.62 15.22 24.85
N LEU A 245 -5.15 14.31 24.01
CA LEU A 245 -3.77 13.82 24.10
C LEU A 245 -2.76 14.90 23.70
N MET A 246 -3.02 15.68 22.66
CA MET A 246 -2.18 16.82 22.29
C MET A 246 -2.11 17.87 23.39
N ASP A 247 -3.23 18.18 24.05
CA ASP A 247 -3.25 19.07 25.24
C ASP A 247 -2.39 18.54 26.38
N THR A 248 -2.39 17.22 26.58
CA THR A 248 -1.65 16.57 27.68
C THR A 248 -0.14 16.55 27.43
N VAL A 249 0.28 16.30 26.19
CA VAL A 249 1.71 16.18 25.85
C VAL A 249 2.39 17.52 25.62
N GLN A 250 1.64 18.54 25.16
CA GLN A 250 2.22 19.85 24.87
C GLN A 250 2.64 20.54 26.15
N ARG A 251 3.92 20.91 26.26
CA ARG A 251 4.45 21.45 27.50
C ARG A 251 5.67 22.35 27.32
N ASP A 252 5.77 23.33 28.19
CA ASP A 252 6.96 24.12 28.51
C ASP A 252 7.61 23.46 29.73
N ILE A 253 8.75 22.79 29.54
CA ILE A 253 9.42 21.96 30.55
C ILE A 253 10.18 22.80 31.55
N ASP A 254 10.84 23.85 31.08
CA ASP A 254 11.70 24.71 31.93
C ASP A 254 10.99 25.97 32.42
N ASN A 255 9.73 26.18 32.04
CA ASN A 255 8.88 27.31 32.40
C ASN A 255 9.44 28.69 31.99
N ASP A 256 10.06 28.75 30.83
CA ASP A 256 10.57 29.98 30.21
C ASP A 256 9.53 30.71 29.35
N GLY A 257 8.38 30.09 29.13
CA GLY A 257 7.26 30.60 28.35
C GLY A 257 7.31 30.18 26.86
N VAL A 258 8.24 29.30 26.50
CA VAL A 258 8.34 28.67 25.19
C VAL A 258 7.95 27.20 25.30
N ILE A 259 7.22 26.71 24.31
CA ILE A 259 6.87 25.29 24.29
C ILE A 259 8.09 24.47 23.84
N ASP A 260 8.50 23.51 24.66
CA ASP A 260 9.60 22.58 24.37
C ASP A 260 9.12 21.32 23.62
N VAL A 261 7.93 20.83 23.97
CA VAL A 261 7.29 19.69 23.31
C VAL A 261 5.94 20.13 22.77
N TYR A 262 5.82 20.12 21.46
CA TYR A 262 4.56 20.41 20.78
C TYR A 262 3.66 19.18 20.70
N GLY A 263 2.34 19.42 20.57
CA GLY A 263 1.37 18.35 20.39
C GLY A 263 1.65 17.56 19.11
N VAL A 264 1.78 18.25 17.97
CA VAL A 264 1.92 17.61 16.67
C VAL A 264 2.85 18.38 15.72
N THR A 265 3.47 17.65 14.84
CA THR A 265 4.07 18.14 13.58
C THR A 265 3.52 17.33 12.41
N GLN A 266 3.56 17.84 11.17
CA GLN A 266 2.86 17.16 10.09
C GLN A 266 3.26 17.61 8.69
N ASN A 267 3.00 16.75 7.71
CA ASN A 267 2.72 17.17 6.36
C ASN A 267 1.35 17.86 6.34
N SER A 268 1.33 19.16 6.18
CA SER A 268 0.08 19.94 6.30
C SER A 268 -0.97 19.53 5.26
N GLY A 269 -0.55 19.20 4.04
CA GLY A 269 -1.46 18.75 2.98
C GLY A 269 -2.16 17.44 3.33
N ASN A 270 -1.38 16.48 3.83
CA ASN A 270 -1.89 15.18 4.25
C ASN A 270 -2.82 15.31 5.45
N MET A 271 -2.41 16.08 6.49
CA MET A 271 -3.18 16.27 7.71
C MET A 271 -4.54 16.95 7.44
N ILE A 272 -4.56 18.05 6.67
CA ILE A 272 -5.80 18.78 6.35
C ILE A 272 -6.74 17.89 5.54
N SER A 273 -6.21 17.18 4.55
CA SER A 273 -7.02 16.28 3.73
C SER A 273 -7.56 15.09 4.53
N ALA A 274 -6.73 14.47 5.39
CA ALA A 274 -7.16 13.38 6.26
C ALA A 274 -8.25 13.82 7.24
N ALA A 275 -8.18 15.06 7.75
CA ALA A 275 -9.24 15.62 8.58
C ALA A 275 -10.58 15.72 7.85
N VAL A 276 -10.56 16.14 6.58
CA VAL A 276 -11.78 16.15 5.75
C VAL A 276 -12.34 14.74 5.57
N TRP A 277 -11.50 13.80 5.12
CA TRP A 277 -11.94 12.43 4.80
C TRP A 277 -12.39 11.65 6.04
N SER A 278 -11.67 11.78 7.16
CA SER A 278 -12.02 11.10 8.42
C SER A 278 -13.35 11.58 9.01
N ASN A 279 -13.90 12.69 8.52
CA ASN A 279 -15.20 13.20 8.88
C ASN A 279 -16.30 12.88 7.85
N GLY A 280 -15.98 12.08 6.81
CA GLY A 280 -16.89 11.78 5.70
C GLY A 280 -17.03 12.91 4.70
N GLY A 281 -16.17 13.94 4.75
CA GLY A 281 -16.12 15.04 3.79
C GLY A 281 -15.35 14.66 2.52
N GLU A 282 -15.57 15.40 1.45
CA GLU A 282 -14.92 15.28 0.15
C GLU A 282 -14.72 16.67 -0.48
N TYR A 283 -13.74 16.82 -1.34
CA TYR A 283 -13.59 18.04 -2.17
C TYR A 283 -14.44 17.94 -3.43
N VAL A 284 -14.40 16.79 -4.07
CA VAL A 284 -15.24 16.39 -5.20
C VAL A 284 -15.68 14.96 -4.96
N GLY A 285 -16.98 14.72 -5.03
CA GLY A 285 -17.57 13.38 -4.99
C GLY A 285 -18.06 12.94 -6.36
N GLN A 286 -18.67 11.75 -6.43
CA GLN A 286 -19.34 11.25 -7.62
C GLN A 286 -20.77 10.82 -7.26
N LYS A 287 -21.73 11.16 -8.12
CA LYS A 287 -23.12 10.74 -8.00
C LYS A 287 -23.73 10.50 -9.38
N ASP A 288 -24.32 9.33 -9.58
CA ASP A 288 -24.96 8.95 -10.85
C ASP A 288 -24.05 9.14 -12.08
N GLY A 289 -22.74 8.81 -11.93
CA GLY A 289 -21.73 8.95 -12.96
C GLY A 289 -21.30 10.39 -13.27
N LYS A 290 -21.66 11.34 -12.41
CA LYS A 290 -21.25 12.75 -12.52
C LYS A 290 -20.44 13.19 -11.31
N TYR A 291 -19.48 14.05 -11.55
CA TYR A 291 -18.73 14.70 -10.48
C TYR A 291 -19.58 15.76 -9.78
N VAL A 292 -19.43 15.85 -8.47
CA VAL A 292 -20.20 16.77 -7.62
C VAL A 292 -19.20 17.56 -6.76
N TYR A 293 -19.27 18.88 -6.84
CA TYR A 293 -18.52 19.76 -5.95
C TYR A 293 -19.01 19.63 -4.51
N ARG A 294 -18.11 19.42 -3.55
CA ARG A 294 -18.43 19.13 -2.15
C ARG A 294 -17.63 19.95 -1.13
N LEU A 295 -16.81 20.91 -1.57
CA LEU A 295 -15.99 21.70 -0.64
C LEU A 295 -16.84 22.48 0.39
N GLU A 296 -18.07 22.84 0.05
CA GLU A 296 -18.99 23.57 0.93
C GLU A 296 -19.92 22.65 1.74
N ASP A 297 -19.79 21.33 1.62
CA ASP A 297 -20.60 20.39 2.40
C ASP A 297 -20.23 20.49 3.89
N PRO A 298 -21.18 20.35 4.81
CA PRO A 298 -20.95 20.54 6.25
C PRO A 298 -19.81 19.70 6.80
N GLU A 299 -19.68 18.44 6.37
CA GLU A 299 -18.67 17.49 6.82
C GLU A 299 -17.28 17.95 6.38
N THR A 300 -17.15 18.47 5.16
CA THR A 300 -15.89 19.02 4.60
C THR A 300 -15.49 20.30 5.34
N VAL A 301 -16.43 21.22 5.53
CA VAL A 301 -16.19 22.48 6.26
C VAL A 301 -15.79 22.23 7.71
N GLU A 302 -16.45 21.26 8.38
CA GLU A 302 -16.11 20.86 9.75
C GLU A 302 -14.70 20.27 9.83
N GLY A 303 -14.31 19.41 8.87
CA GLY A 303 -12.96 18.86 8.78
C GLY A 303 -11.90 19.93 8.61
N LEU A 304 -12.10 20.84 7.67
CA LEU A 304 -11.21 21.99 7.45
C LEU A 304 -11.10 22.90 8.68
N THR A 305 -12.23 23.15 9.34
CA THR A 305 -12.27 24.00 10.54
C THR A 305 -11.50 23.36 11.69
N TRP A 306 -11.69 22.07 11.97
CA TRP A 306 -10.95 21.37 13.00
C TRP A 306 -9.45 21.36 12.69
N ALA A 307 -9.07 21.05 11.44
CA ALA A 307 -7.67 21.03 11.01
C ALA A 307 -7.00 22.40 11.24
N VAL A 308 -7.64 23.49 10.80
CA VAL A 308 -7.05 24.84 10.85
C VAL A 308 -7.14 25.45 12.24
N GLU A 309 -8.34 25.51 12.84
CA GLU A 309 -8.58 26.27 14.08
C GLU A 309 -8.19 25.48 15.34
N THR A 310 -8.07 24.16 15.26
CA THR A 310 -7.65 23.31 16.37
C THR A 310 -6.21 22.83 16.18
N VAL A 311 -5.93 22.05 15.15
CA VAL A 311 -4.61 21.41 15.01
C VAL A 311 -3.53 22.45 14.68
N LEU A 312 -3.69 23.15 13.54
CA LEU A 312 -2.68 24.12 13.09
C LEU A 312 -2.53 25.29 14.07
N ALA A 313 -3.62 25.79 14.62
CA ALA A 313 -3.59 27.00 15.46
C ALA A 313 -3.06 26.76 16.87
N LYS A 314 -3.20 25.55 17.43
CA LYS A 314 -2.93 25.32 18.85
C LYS A 314 -1.80 24.34 19.13
N TYR A 315 -1.61 23.32 18.29
CA TYR A 315 -0.76 22.18 18.62
C TYR A 315 0.42 21.98 17.67
N THR A 316 0.40 22.63 16.50
CA THR A 316 1.42 22.45 15.48
C THR A 316 2.72 23.15 15.85
N LEU A 317 3.82 22.40 15.72
CA LEU A 317 5.17 22.94 15.86
C LEU A 317 5.44 23.98 14.77
N PRO A 318 5.82 25.23 15.16
CA PRO A 318 6.17 26.24 14.18
C PRO A 318 7.52 25.95 13.51
N TYR A 319 7.62 26.20 12.22
CA TYR A 319 8.88 26.07 11.50
C TYR A 319 9.82 27.23 11.78
N PRO A 320 11.12 26.98 11.98
CA PRO A 320 12.14 28.03 12.00
C PRO A 320 12.22 28.76 10.67
N ASP A 321 12.65 30.03 10.72
CA ASP A 321 12.89 30.80 9.51
C ASP A 321 13.92 30.10 8.60
N GLY A 322 13.55 29.86 7.34
CA GLY A 322 14.40 29.19 6.34
C GLY A 322 14.49 27.68 6.45
N ALA A 323 13.65 27.05 7.26
CA ALA A 323 13.54 25.59 7.29
C ALA A 323 13.03 25.04 5.95
N GLU A 324 13.49 23.84 5.60
CA GLU A 324 12.98 23.11 4.43
C GLU A 324 11.51 22.70 4.64
N TRP A 325 10.83 22.44 3.56
CA TRP A 325 9.38 22.13 3.59
C TRP A 325 9.04 20.89 4.43
N ASP A 326 9.96 19.95 4.57
CA ASP A 326 9.82 18.68 5.30
C ASP A 326 10.47 18.69 6.69
N TYR A 327 10.78 19.87 7.23
CA TYR A 327 11.36 20.04 8.57
C TYR A 327 10.59 19.30 9.67
N TYR A 328 9.30 19.09 9.50
CA TYR A 328 8.47 18.35 10.46
C TYR A 328 9.00 16.94 10.75
N LYS A 329 9.67 16.29 9.78
CA LYS A 329 10.27 14.98 9.95
C LYS A 329 11.43 15.01 10.94
N GLU A 330 12.34 15.96 10.76
CA GLU A 330 13.47 16.15 11.68
C GLU A 330 13.00 16.59 13.07
N ALA A 331 11.97 17.43 13.14
CA ALA A 331 11.38 17.86 14.41
C ALA A 331 10.79 16.69 15.19
N TYR A 332 10.10 15.76 14.51
CA TYR A 332 9.58 14.55 15.14
C TYR A 332 10.70 13.60 15.61
N LYS A 333 11.67 13.31 14.74
CA LYS A 333 12.85 12.49 15.08
C LYS A 333 13.61 13.01 16.28
N SER A 334 13.71 14.34 16.42
CA SER A 334 14.39 15.00 17.53
C SER A 334 13.57 15.08 18.80
N GLY A 335 12.32 14.60 18.82
CA GLY A 335 11.43 14.64 19.97
C GLY A 335 10.90 16.02 20.32
N MET A 336 10.78 16.92 19.35
CA MET A 336 10.18 18.26 19.51
C MET A 336 8.65 18.25 19.44
N ALA A 337 8.06 17.17 18.92
CA ALA A 337 6.62 16.95 18.87
C ALA A 337 6.29 15.50 19.27
N ALA A 338 5.19 15.32 20.01
CA ALA A 338 4.78 14.01 20.48
C ALA A 338 4.11 13.16 19.39
N PHE A 339 3.41 13.83 18.47
CA PHE A 339 2.77 13.19 17.31
C PHE A 339 3.30 13.74 16.00
N MET A 340 3.23 12.91 14.95
CA MET A 340 3.46 13.33 13.57
C MET A 340 2.41 12.74 12.65
N VAL A 341 1.81 13.59 11.82
CA VAL A 341 0.85 13.13 10.79
C VAL A 341 1.55 13.08 9.45
N ASP A 342 1.68 11.89 8.89
CA ASP A 342 2.21 11.64 7.56
C ASP A 342 1.85 10.23 7.08
N ASP A 343 2.30 9.87 5.87
CA ASP A 343 2.01 8.60 5.24
C ASP A 343 2.82 7.43 5.82
N ALA A 344 2.25 6.25 5.79
CA ALA A 344 2.83 5.04 6.39
C ALA A 344 4.22 4.67 5.84
N TYR A 345 4.52 4.99 4.55
CA TYR A 345 5.83 4.68 3.96
C TYR A 345 6.98 5.41 4.65
N CYS A 346 6.73 6.56 5.29
CA CYS A 346 7.73 7.34 5.99
C CYS A 346 8.45 6.55 7.11
N ALA A 347 7.82 5.53 7.65
CA ALA A 347 8.43 4.68 8.68
C ALA A 347 9.73 4.02 8.20
N GLY A 348 9.82 3.65 6.90
CA GLY A 348 11.02 3.03 6.32
C GLY A 348 12.13 4.01 6.01
N ASP A 349 11.79 5.23 5.61
CA ASP A 349 12.77 6.17 5.05
C ASP A 349 13.61 6.86 6.12
N PHE A 350 13.00 7.46 7.12
CA PHE A 350 13.70 8.28 8.12
C PHE A 350 13.46 7.84 9.56
N LEU A 351 12.34 7.22 9.88
CA LEU A 351 12.04 6.80 11.24
C LEU A 351 12.85 5.58 11.69
N SER A 352 13.46 4.82 10.76
CA SER A 352 14.40 3.76 11.09
C SER A 352 15.62 4.26 11.87
N GLU A 353 16.01 5.54 11.71
CA GLU A 353 17.13 6.19 12.41
C GLU A 353 16.72 6.89 13.72
N MET A 354 15.42 6.92 14.05
CA MET A 354 14.92 7.58 15.26
C MET A 354 15.37 6.83 16.52
N GLU A 355 15.96 7.54 17.49
CA GLU A 355 16.40 6.96 18.76
C GLU A 355 15.22 6.56 19.66
N ASP A 356 14.20 7.44 19.76
CA ASP A 356 12.99 7.16 20.52
C ASP A 356 12.16 6.07 19.83
N ASP A 357 11.50 5.26 20.63
CA ASP A 357 10.53 4.30 20.12
C ASP A 357 9.24 4.98 19.69
N PHE A 358 8.60 4.45 18.65
CA PHE A 358 7.38 5.01 18.05
C PHE A 358 6.37 3.95 17.67
N GLY A 359 5.10 4.35 17.68
CA GLY A 359 4.00 3.58 17.13
C GLY A 359 3.27 4.35 16.04
N PHE A 360 2.25 3.73 15.45
CA PHE A 360 1.47 4.29 14.36
C PHE A 360 0.01 3.84 14.44
N VAL A 361 -0.91 4.78 14.41
CA VAL A 361 -2.36 4.55 14.39
C VAL A 361 -3.01 5.24 13.20
N ALA A 362 -4.18 4.78 12.78
CA ALA A 362 -4.97 5.41 11.73
C ALA A 362 -5.24 6.88 12.08
N PHE A 363 -5.54 7.70 11.09
CA PHE A 363 -5.99 9.07 11.37
C PHE A 363 -7.30 9.02 12.17
N PRO A 364 -7.47 9.83 13.24
CA PRO A 364 -8.60 9.72 14.14
C PRO A 364 -9.94 10.06 13.46
N MET A 365 -11.00 9.37 13.87
CA MET A 365 -12.36 9.60 13.33
C MET A 365 -12.87 10.98 13.68
N GLY A 366 -13.46 11.65 12.70
CA GLY A 366 -14.27 12.85 12.90
C GLY A 366 -15.65 12.53 13.45
N PRO A 367 -16.38 13.55 13.96
CA PRO A 367 -17.68 13.35 14.61
C PRO A 367 -18.80 12.86 13.68
N GLN A 368 -18.64 12.99 12.37
CA GLN A 368 -19.65 12.53 11.40
C GLN A 368 -19.35 11.11 10.85
N SER A 369 -18.21 10.50 11.26
CA SER A 369 -17.82 9.16 10.85
C SER A 369 -17.95 8.16 12.00
N SER A 370 -18.24 6.89 11.67
CA SER A 370 -18.21 5.76 12.60
C SER A 370 -17.07 4.78 12.32
N GLU A 371 -16.30 5.03 11.26
CA GLU A 371 -15.21 4.18 10.81
C GLU A 371 -13.96 5.03 10.53
N TYR A 372 -12.79 4.43 10.70
CA TYR A 372 -11.55 5.05 10.22
C TYR A 372 -11.55 5.06 8.71
N THR A 373 -11.31 6.21 8.11
CA THR A 373 -11.28 6.37 6.66
C THR A 373 -9.89 6.81 6.22
N ASN A 374 -9.36 6.13 5.23
CA ASN A 374 -8.09 6.47 4.59
C ASN A 374 -8.32 6.73 3.10
N CYS A 375 -7.64 7.71 2.54
CA CYS A 375 -7.65 7.90 1.09
C CYS A 375 -6.68 6.91 0.45
N TRP A 376 -7.18 6.09 -0.46
CA TRP A 376 -6.32 5.30 -1.34
C TRP A 376 -5.67 6.23 -2.36
N SER A 377 -4.36 6.25 -2.37
CA SER A 377 -3.56 7.05 -3.30
C SER A 377 -2.60 6.15 -4.04
N ASN A 378 -3.14 5.37 -4.97
CA ASN A 378 -2.36 4.48 -5.80
C ASN A 378 -1.83 5.21 -7.02
N ASN A 379 -0.67 4.80 -7.50
CA ASN A 379 -0.10 5.36 -8.71
C ASN A 379 -0.71 4.65 -9.94
N PRO A 380 -1.49 5.35 -10.80
CA PRO A 380 -2.11 4.73 -11.93
C PRO A 380 -1.09 4.22 -12.96
N HIS A 381 -1.32 2.99 -13.44
CA HIS A 381 -0.61 2.40 -14.57
C HIS A 381 -1.41 2.65 -15.84
N VAL A 382 -0.77 3.24 -16.83
CA VAL A 382 -1.41 3.65 -18.08
C VAL A 382 -0.66 3.12 -19.29
N ILE A 383 -1.41 2.75 -20.33
CA ILE A 383 -0.87 2.33 -21.63
C ILE A 383 -1.03 3.51 -22.62
N PRO A 384 0.03 3.90 -23.35
CA PRO A 384 -0.07 4.97 -24.35
C PRO A 384 -1.03 4.64 -25.49
N ALA A 385 -1.90 5.59 -25.84
CA ALA A 385 -2.84 5.45 -26.97
C ALA A 385 -2.18 5.43 -28.36
N CYS A 386 -0.89 5.75 -28.46
CA CYS A 386 -0.14 5.64 -29.71
C CYS A 386 0.19 4.20 -30.13
N TYR A 387 -0.03 3.22 -29.25
CA TYR A 387 0.14 1.80 -29.61
C TYR A 387 -1.02 1.31 -30.46
N ASP A 388 -0.74 0.39 -31.39
CA ASP A 388 -1.79 -0.34 -32.07
C ASP A 388 -2.46 -1.37 -31.14
N ALA A 389 -3.58 -1.94 -31.57
CA ALA A 389 -4.38 -2.82 -30.74
C ALA A 389 -3.66 -4.13 -30.34
N ASP A 390 -2.84 -4.71 -31.24
CA ASP A 390 -2.08 -5.93 -30.96
C ASP A 390 -1.01 -5.66 -29.91
N LYS A 391 -0.25 -4.57 -30.06
CA LYS A 391 0.76 -4.15 -29.08
C LYS A 391 0.14 -3.84 -27.72
N ALA A 392 -0.94 -3.08 -27.68
CA ALA A 392 -1.62 -2.73 -26.43
C ALA A 392 -2.18 -3.96 -25.72
N TRP A 393 -2.78 -4.90 -26.46
CA TRP A 393 -3.30 -6.15 -25.91
C TRP A 393 -2.18 -7.01 -25.29
N LYS A 394 -1.07 -7.21 -26.04
CA LYS A 394 0.07 -7.99 -25.55
C LYS A 394 0.68 -7.42 -24.27
N ILE A 395 0.83 -6.10 -24.21
CA ILE A 395 1.34 -5.40 -23.02
C ILE A 395 0.39 -5.58 -21.84
N ALA A 396 -0.92 -5.42 -22.05
CA ALA A 396 -1.93 -5.59 -21.02
C ALA A 396 -2.01 -7.04 -20.55
N PHE A 397 -1.96 -8.02 -21.45
CA PHE A 397 -1.96 -9.45 -21.13
C PHE A 397 -0.77 -9.83 -20.25
N ALA A 398 0.44 -9.40 -20.64
CA ALA A 398 1.65 -9.67 -19.86
C ALA A 398 1.58 -9.04 -18.47
N TRP A 399 1.11 -7.79 -18.36
CA TRP A 399 0.96 -7.10 -17.09
C TRP A 399 -0.13 -7.74 -16.23
N ASN A 400 -1.22 -8.19 -16.83
CA ASN A 400 -2.30 -8.87 -16.13
C ASN A 400 -1.77 -10.13 -15.41
N LEU A 401 -1.04 -10.98 -16.12
CA LEU A 401 -0.42 -12.18 -15.54
C LEU A 401 0.67 -11.85 -14.51
N TYR A 402 1.51 -10.84 -14.79
CA TYR A 402 2.58 -10.43 -13.89
C TYR A 402 2.08 -9.95 -12.52
N THR A 403 0.85 -9.46 -12.49
CA THR A 403 0.18 -8.92 -11.29
C THR A 403 -0.86 -9.86 -10.69
N ASP A 404 -0.99 -11.09 -11.18
CA ASP A 404 -1.84 -12.11 -10.56
C ASP A 404 -1.30 -12.53 -9.20
N ASP A 405 -2.19 -12.98 -8.34
CA ASP A 405 -1.82 -13.65 -7.09
C ASP A 405 -0.98 -14.89 -7.42
N VAL A 406 0.07 -15.11 -6.63
CA VAL A 406 0.95 -16.28 -6.83
C VAL A 406 0.18 -17.55 -6.51
N PRO A 407 0.06 -18.51 -7.45
CA PRO A 407 -0.69 -19.74 -7.25
C PRO A 407 -0.22 -20.51 -5.99
N GLY A 408 -1.18 -20.81 -5.11
CA GLY A 408 -0.94 -21.43 -3.81
C GLY A 408 -0.64 -20.44 -2.67
N TYR A 409 -0.67 -19.14 -2.95
CA TYR A 409 -0.49 -18.05 -1.99
C TYR A 409 -1.59 -16.98 -2.10
N GLU A 410 -2.76 -17.33 -2.59
CA GLU A 410 -3.87 -16.41 -2.85
C GLU A 410 -4.34 -15.65 -1.57
N ASP A 411 -4.19 -16.30 -0.41
CA ASP A 411 -4.53 -15.72 0.90
C ASP A 411 -3.30 -15.07 1.59
N TYR A 412 -2.15 -14.99 0.91
CA TYR A 412 -0.95 -14.42 1.51
C TYR A 412 -0.98 -12.89 1.48
N GLU A 413 -0.99 -12.28 2.64
CA GLU A 413 -0.93 -10.82 2.79
C GLU A 413 0.50 -10.27 2.59
N GLY A 414 1.06 -10.51 1.39
CA GLY A 414 2.44 -10.17 1.04
C GLY A 414 2.78 -8.68 1.22
N TRP A 415 1.79 -7.82 1.11
CA TRP A 415 1.97 -6.39 1.36
C TRP A 415 2.41 -6.08 2.80
N LYS A 416 1.99 -6.85 3.81
CA LYS A 416 2.41 -6.68 5.22
C LYS A 416 3.88 -6.98 5.42
N ALA A 417 4.44 -7.94 4.69
CA ALA A 417 5.83 -8.37 4.87
C ALA A 417 6.83 -7.21 4.73
N GLY A 418 6.60 -6.31 3.77
CA GLY A 418 7.42 -5.13 3.55
C GLY A 418 7.36 -4.10 4.69
N TYR A 419 6.30 -4.10 5.48
CA TYR A 419 6.10 -3.13 6.57
C TYR A 419 6.65 -3.60 7.92
N TYR A 420 6.67 -4.91 8.22
CA TYR A 420 7.23 -5.41 9.48
C TYR A 420 8.69 -5.01 9.73
N SER A 421 9.47 -4.79 8.68
CA SER A 421 10.84 -4.28 8.80
C SER A 421 10.93 -2.77 9.04
N LYS A 422 9.86 -2.02 8.85
CA LYS A 422 9.80 -0.56 8.90
C LYS A 422 9.16 -0.05 10.20
N PHE A 423 8.21 -0.78 10.75
CA PHE A 423 7.54 -0.46 12.00
C PHE A 423 8.16 -1.22 13.16
N ARG A 424 8.09 -0.63 14.37
CA ARG A 424 8.62 -1.23 15.59
C ARG A 424 7.58 -2.06 16.34
N ASP A 425 6.30 -1.75 16.12
CA ASP A 425 5.18 -2.47 16.70
C ASP A 425 4.51 -3.33 15.64
N THR A 426 4.20 -4.59 15.98
CA THR A 426 3.39 -5.46 15.12
C THR A 426 1.96 -4.95 15.00
N GLU A 427 1.41 -4.30 16.04
CA GLU A 427 0.10 -3.68 16.07
C GLU A 427 -0.06 -2.59 15.00
N ALA A 428 1.01 -1.86 14.69
CA ALA A 428 1.01 -0.89 13.59
C ALA A 428 0.70 -1.56 12.25
N VAL A 429 1.22 -2.78 12.02
CA VAL A 429 1.00 -3.54 10.78
C VAL A 429 -0.32 -4.32 10.85
N ASP A 430 -0.52 -5.11 11.91
CA ASP A 430 -1.63 -6.08 12.01
C ASP A 430 -2.98 -5.45 12.30
N GLN A 431 -3.01 -4.25 12.87
CA GLN A 431 -4.25 -3.52 13.16
C GLN A 431 -4.36 -2.26 12.31
N THR A 432 -3.38 -1.35 12.41
CA THR A 432 -3.51 -0.02 11.80
C THR A 432 -3.46 -0.07 10.29
N LEU A 433 -2.43 -0.69 9.70
CA LEU A 433 -2.32 -0.75 8.25
C LEU A 433 -3.45 -1.59 7.65
N GLU A 434 -3.88 -2.66 8.32
CA GLU A 434 -5.03 -3.46 7.89
C GLU A 434 -6.33 -2.63 7.87
N ILE A 435 -6.59 -1.83 8.89
CA ILE A 435 -7.72 -0.87 8.88
C ILE A 435 -7.60 0.08 7.68
N MET A 436 -6.42 0.62 7.44
CA MET A 436 -6.20 1.61 6.38
C MET A 436 -6.37 1.02 4.98
N VAL A 437 -5.93 -0.22 4.76
CA VAL A 437 -6.11 -0.94 3.50
C VAL A 437 -7.59 -1.28 3.27
N ASN A 438 -8.28 -1.75 4.30
CA ASN A 438 -9.67 -2.21 4.17
C ASN A 438 -10.70 -1.08 4.12
N ASN A 439 -10.42 0.07 4.75
CA ASN A 439 -11.36 1.20 4.88
C ASN A 439 -10.97 2.38 3.99
N GLY A 440 -10.38 2.12 2.84
CA GLY A 440 -9.98 3.18 1.93
C GLY A 440 -11.13 3.74 1.10
N MET A 441 -10.97 4.98 0.71
CA MET A 441 -11.84 5.66 -0.26
C MET A 441 -11.04 6.16 -1.45
N ILE A 442 -11.67 6.24 -2.60
CA ILE A 442 -11.14 6.96 -3.76
C ILE A 442 -11.65 8.39 -3.75
N THR A 443 -10.84 9.32 -4.25
CA THR A 443 -11.18 10.74 -4.38
C THR A 443 -11.24 11.14 -5.86
N TYR A 444 -11.99 12.17 -6.19
CA TYR A 444 -12.20 12.57 -7.58
C TYR A 444 -11.64 13.96 -7.90
N ASP A 445 -11.13 14.68 -6.91
CA ASP A 445 -10.57 16.02 -7.14
C ASP A 445 -9.31 15.99 -8.03
N GLY A 446 -8.46 14.97 -7.88
CA GLY A 446 -7.24 14.82 -8.67
C GLY A 446 -7.47 14.52 -10.14
N ILE A 447 -8.65 14.01 -10.51
CA ILE A 447 -9.02 13.72 -11.91
C ILE A 447 -9.88 14.80 -12.57
N ILE A 448 -10.20 15.89 -11.87
CA ILE A 448 -10.85 17.05 -12.49
C ILE A 448 -9.79 17.87 -13.23
N PRO A 449 -9.91 18.04 -14.56
CA PRO A 449 -8.93 18.81 -15.32
C PRO A 449 -8.71 20.22 -14.72
N GLU A 450 -7.45 20.63 -14.64
CA GLU A 450 -7.02 21.94 -14.11
C GLU A 450 -7.24 22.15 -12.59
N MET A 451 -7.89 21.25 -11.87
CA MET A 451 -8.05 21.38 -10.42
C MET A 451 -6.78 20.96 -9.70
N GLN A 452 -6.17 21.86 -8.97
CA GLN A 452 -4.96 21.63 -8.18
C GLN A 452 -5.25 21.87 -6.70
N ARG A 453 -5.91 20.89 -6.03
CA ARG A 453 -6.30 21.01 -4.63
C ARG A 453 -5.18 21.53 -3.73
N GLY A 454 -3.96 21.04 -3.90
CA GLY A 454 -2.79 21.47 -3.11
C GLY A 454 -2.49 22.93 -3.30
N SER A 455 -2.08 23.33 -4.53
CA SER A 455 -1.62 24.70 -4.83
C SER A 455 -2.75 25.74 -4.84
N ASP A 456 -3.96 25.34 -5.24
CA ASP A 456 -5.09 26.28 -5.29
C ASP A 456 -5.64 26.60 -3.90
N PHE A 457 -5.55 25.64 -2.97
CA PHE A 457 -6.27 25.74 -1.70
C PHE A 457 -5.46 25.28 -0.48
N ILE A 458 -5.08 23.99 -0.39
CA ILE A 458 -4.57 23.38 0.84
C ILE A 458 -3.28 24.04 1.34
N TRP A 459 -2.32 24.30 0.45
CA TRP A 459 -1.01 24.86 0.86
C TRP A 459 -1.08 26.31 1.31
N GLY A 460 -2.20 27.00 1.03
CA GLY A 460 -2.48 28.35 1.54
C GLY A 460 -3.04 28.36 2.97
N LEU A 461 -3.53 27.20 3.46
CA LEU A 461 -4.15 27.13 4.79
C LEU A 461 -3.08 27.14 5.89
N ASN A 462 -3.30 27.96 6.91
CA ASN A 462 -2.41 28.07 8.07
C ASN A 462 -3.21 28.48 9.32
N ALA A 463 -2.54 28.55 10.46
CA ALA A 463 -3.13 28.87 11.77
C ALA A 463 -3.95 30.17 11.84
N ASN A 464 -3.77 31.08 10.89
CA ASN A 464 -4.48 32.37 10.85
C ASN A 464 -5.57 32.40 9.76
N THR A 465 -5.79 31.29 9.05
CA THR A 465 -6.76 31.24 7.95
C THR A 465 -8.19 31.25 8.49
N VAL A 466 -9.04 32.08 7.93
CA VAL A 466 -10.49 32.02 8.10
C VAL A 466 -11.03 31.03 7.07
N VAL A 467 -11.44 29.85 7.50
CA VAL A 467 -11.80 28.72 6.62
C VAL A 467 -12.89 29.11 5.61
N SER A 468 -13.94 29.84 6.02
CA SER A 468 -15.00 30.26 5.12
C SER A 468 -14.50 31.20 4.00
N GLU A 469 -13.58 32.12 4.31
CA GLU A 469 -13.00 33.02 3.32
C GLU A 469 -12.10 32.27 2.33
N ALA A 470 -11.36 31.28 2.83
CA ALA A 470 -10.54 30.40 1.98
C ALA A 470 -11.42 29.59 1.01
N ILE A 471 -12.49 28.99 1.49
CA ILE A 471 -13.48 28.27 0.66
C ILE A 471 -14.07 29.19 -0.40
N ASP A 472 -14.55 30.38 0.00
CA ASP A 472 -15.14 31.37 -0.91
C ASP A 472 -14.17 31.75 -2.04
N SER A 473 -12.87 31.79 -1.75
CA SER A 473 -11.84 32.21 -2.72
C SER A 473 -11.69 31.27 -3.91
N VAL A 474 -12.04 29.97 -3.76
CA VAL A 474 -11.88 28.95 -4.82
C VAL A 474 -13.21 28.38 -5.33
N SER A 475 -14.30 28.56 -4.58
CA SER A 475 -15.60 27.90 -4.83
C SER A 475 -16.13 28.09 -6.26
N GLU A 476 -16.21 29.31 -6.76
CA GLU A 476 -16.74 29.56 -8.11
C GLU A 476 -15.84 28.96 -9.20
N TYR A 477 -14.52 29.01 -9.00
CA TYR A 477 -13.55 28.42 -9.93
C TYR A 477 -13.70 26.89 -9.96
N TRP A 478 -13.70 26.23 -8.81
CA TRP A 478 -13.81 24.77 -8.73
C TRP A 478 -15.16 24.24 -9.20
N LYS A 479 -16.27 24.94 -8.89
CA LYS A 479 -17.58 24.60 -9.46
C LYS A 479 -17.56 24.62 -10.99
N GLY A 480 -16.91 25.63 -11.57
CA GLY A 480 -16.75 25.73 -13.02
C GLY A 480 -15.93 24.58 -13.60
N LEU A 481 -14.87 24.13 -12.92
CA LEU A 481 -14.06 22.97 -13.37
C LEU A 481 -14.86 21.67 -13.29
N VAL A 482 -15.61 21.43 -12.19
CA VAL A 482 -16.47 20.25 -12.03
C VAL A 482 -17.60 20.22 -13.07
N ASP A 483 -18.22 21.38 -13.36
CA ASP A 483 -19.23 21.48 -14.40
C ASP A 483 -18.65 21.17 -15.79
N ALA A 484 -17.46 21.69 -16.08
CA ALA A 484 -16.77 21.42 -17.34
C ALA A 484 -16.37 19.93 -17.51
N ALA A 485 -15.98 19.27 -16.42
CA ALA A 485 -15.65 17.84 -16.42
C ALA A 485 -16.87 16.95 -16.69
N ASN A 486 -18.07 17.42 -16.34
CA ASN A 486 -19.34 16.71 -16.58
C ASN A 486 -19.90 16.89 -18.02
N GLY A 487 -19.38 17.81 -18.83
CA GLY A 487 -19.75 18.06 -20.21
C GLY A 487 -20.89 19.04 -20.39
#